data_1c473d1012dfa299b3d89ea571458444
#
_entry.id   1c473d1012dfa299b3d89ea571458444
#
_cell.length_a   1.000
_cell.length_b   1.000
_cell.length_c   1.000
_cell.angle_alpha   90.00
_cell.angle_beta   90.00
_cell.angle_gamma   90.00
#
_symmetry.space_group_name_H-M   'P 1'
#
loop_
_entity.id
_entity.type
_entity.pdbx_description
1 polymer ?
#
loop_
_entity_poly.entity_id
_entity_poly.type
_entity_poly.pdbx_seq_one_letter_code
_entity_poly.pdbx_strand_id
1 'polypeptide(L)'
;MDILKGAFHRLSNEYEILAEIGRVISSSLDIEEVYQQFAKEAKKLIDCDRVAVYLVDLEKKTVTATYVAGMEIEGLRIGDILPLEQSILSEIIESRSSLVIHTEDVTELDPQYPFMLEGFKCGLRSFLSIPLIFRDKLIGVLNFRSKALNAYSERDVQLGERIAAQIAGALDNSQLFLACRRAEENLRDVNTALKVLLKQREEDIIETEEKILANVEELVFPYIEKLKISPLDPNQTNYLTIIDNNLKEIISPFLHKIRSRNLHLTPQEIQIAQLIKSGKTTKEISELLNISEKGIEFHRGKLRRKLGLKGGKNTLSNHLSFLQQLP
;
A
#
# COMPACT_ATOMS: atom_id res chain seq x y z
N MET A 1 43.28 -43.99 1.10
CA MET A 1 42.04 -43.98 0.32
C MET A 1 40.79 -43.66 1.16
N ASP A 2 40.72 -44.13 2.42
CA ASP A 2 39.57 -43.91 3.32
C ASP A 2 39.42 -42.47 3.80
N ILE A 3 40.53 -41.73 4.03
CA ILE A 3 40.49 -40.31 4.45
C ILE A 3 39.87 -39.44 3.35
N LEU A 4 40.22 -39.68 2.09
CA LEU A 4 39.65 -38.95 0.94
C LEU A 4 38.16 -39.24 0.73
N LYS A 5 37.75 -40.50 0.92
CA LYS A 5 36.31 -40.87 0.87
C LYS A 5 35.52 -40.24 1.99
N GLY A 6 36.08 -40.22 3.21
CA GLY A 6 35.43 -39.58 4.36
C GLY A 6 35.33 -38.05 4.21
N ALA A 7 36.33 -37.41 3.63
CA ALA A 7 36.28 -35.96 3.32
C ALA A 7 35.24 -35.64 2.23
N PHE A 8 35.20 -36.45 1.17
CA PHE A 8 34.23 -36.29 0.09
C PHE A 8 32.77 -36.48 0.59
N HIS A 9 32.56 -37.50 1.43
CA HIS A 9 31.21 -37.75 2.01
C HIS A 9 30.74 -36.62 2.92
N ARG A 10 31.64 -36.06 3.72
CA ARG A 10 31.36 -34.88 4.55
C ARG A 10 31.04 -33.67 3.71
N LEU A 11 31.81 -33.38 2.67
CA LEU A 11 31.57 -32.24 1.78
C LEU A 11 30.22 -32.37 1.05
N SER A 12 29.91 -33.59 0.57
CA SER A 12 28.60 -33.86 -0.07
C SER A 12 27.44 -33.62 0.85
N ASN A 13 27.53 -34.04 2.13
CA ASN A 13 26.50 -33.85 3.13
C ASN A 13 26.31 -32.34 3.47
N GLU A 14 27.42 -31.59 3.54
CA GLU A 14 27.37 -30.14 3.75
C GLU A 14 26.64 -29.43 2.60
N TYR A 15 26.93 -29.79 1.36
CA TYR A 15 26.23 -29.23 0.19
C TYR A 15 24.74 -29.59 0.17
N GLU A 16 24.37 -30.83 0.54
CA GLU A 16 22.97 -31.23 0.65
C GLU A 16 22.21 -30.40 1.71
N ILE A 17 22.79 -30.18 2.88
CA ILE A 17 22.18 -29.39 3.94
C ILE A 17 22.07 -27.92 3.53
N LEU A 18 23.11 -27.34 2.89
CA LEU A 18 23.04 -25.97 2.38
C LEU A 18 21.97 -25.82 1.28
N ALA A 19 21.85 -26.81 0.39
CA ALA A 19 20.81 -26.82 -0.64
C ALA A 19 19.39 -26.94 -0.01
N GLU A 20 19.26 -27.72 1.08
CA GLU A 20 18.00 -27.82 1.82
C GLU A 20 17.64 -26.50 2.49
N ILE A 21 18.60 -25.84 3.15
CA ILE A 21 18.43 -24.49 3.69
C ILE A 21 17.91 -23.55 2.60
N GLY A 22 18.53 -23.55 1.42
CA GLY A 22 18.11 -22.72 0.28
C GLY A 22 16.68 -23.02 -0.20
N ARG A 23 16.29 -24.31 -0.24
CA ARG A 23 14.94 -24.74 -0.64
C ARG A 23 13.89 -24.30 0.38
N VAL A 24 14.13 -24.53 1.65
CA VAL A 24 13.27 -24.15 2.77
C VAL A 24 13.01 -22.64 2.75
N ILE A 25 14.08 -21.86 2.62
CA ILE A 25 14.06 -20.41 2.57
C ILE A 25 13.22 -19.90 1.39
N SER A 26 13.25 -20.61 0.25
CA SER A 26 12.54 -20.22 -0.97
C SER A 26 11.08 -20.68 -1.03
N SER A 27 10.68 -21.65 -0.18
CA SER A 27 9.39 -22.32 -0.26
C SER A 27 8.31 -21.73 0.64
N SER A 28 8.66 -20.99 1.70
CA SER A 28 7.71 -20.40 2.63
C SER A 28 7.72 -18.87 2.58
N LEU A 29 6.53 -18.27 2.60
CA LEU A 29 6.33 -16.84 2.80
C LEU A 29 6.23 -16.49 4.30
N ASP A 30 6.14 -17.51 5.16
CA ASP A 30 6.11 -17.34 6.61
C ASP A 30 7.54 -17.34 7.14
N ILE A 31 7.97 -16.19 7.62
CA ILE A 31 9.32 -15.99 8.16
C ILE A 31 9.62 -16.84 9.39
N GLU A 32 8.61 -17.16 10.20
CA GLU A 32 8.79 -17.99 11.42
C GLU A 32 9.07 -19.44 11.03
N GLU A 33 8.37 -19.99 10.04
CA GLU A 33 8.68 -21.32 9.50
C GLU A 33 10.07 -21.38 8.91
N VAL A 34 10.46 -20.35 8.14
CA VAL A 34 11.82 -20.22 7.59
C VAL A 34 12.87 -20.27 8.69
N TYR A 35 12.69 -19.49 9.75
CA TYR A 35 13.64 -19.48 10.86
C TYR A 35 13.74 -20.82 11.60
N GLN A 36 12.62 -21.48 11.88
CA GLN A 36 12.61 -22.76 12.60
C GLN A 36 13.33 -23.86 11.81
N GLN A 37 13.02 -24.00 10.53
CA GLN A 37 13.65 -24.99 9.68
C GLN A 37 15.13 -24.65 9.43
N PHE A 38 15.44 -23.38 9.19
CA PHE A 38 16.80 -22.87 9.09
C PHE A 38 17.64 -23.26 10.30
N ALA A 39 17.18 -22.96 11.51
CA ALA A 39 17.93 -23.26 12.73
C ALA A 39 18.16 -24.77 12.93
N LYS A 40 17.17 -25.58 12.56
CA LYS A 40 17.29 -27.04 12.63
C LYS A 40 18.39 -27.56 11.68
N GLU A 41 18.46 -27.04 10.47
CA GLU A 41 19.48 -27.43 9.49
C GLU A 41 20.85 -26.83 9.83
N ALA A 42 20.91 -25.58 10.27
CA ALA A 42 22.15 -24.91 10.68
C ALA A 42 22.84 -25.63 11.85
N LYS A 43 22.07 -26.11 12.84
CA LYS A 43 22.58 -26.90 13.98
C LYS A 43 23.17 -28.24 13.59
N LYS A 44 22.85 -28.79 12.43
CA LYS A 44 23.49 -30.02 11.93
C LYS A 44 24.90 -29.74 11.39
N LEU A 45 25.16 -28.51 10.97
CA LEU A 45 26.45 -28.09 10.40
C LEU A 45 27.38 -27.47 11.43
N ILE A 46 26.82 -26.64 12.33
CA ILE A 46 27.57 -25.90 13.36
C ILE A 46 26.97 -26.26 14.72
N ASP A 47 27.78 -26.92 15.54
CA ASP A 47 27.36 -27.28 16.91
C ASP A 47 27.26 -26.03 17.79
N CYS A 48 26.08 -25.83 18.40
CA CYS A 48 25.82 -24.65 19.22
C CYS A 48 24.70 -24.87 20.20
N ASP A 49 24.86 -24.29 21.40
CA ASP A 49 23.83 -24.25 22.45
C ASP A 49 22.73 -23.20 22.13
N ARG A 50 23.08 -22.16 21.35
CA ARG A 50 22.17 -21.09 20.97
C ARG A 50 22.48 -20.59 19.57
N VAL A 51 21.44 -20.40 18.77
CA VAL A 51 21.48 -19.67 17.49
C VAL A 51 20.48 -18.54 17.54
N ALA A 52 20.85 -17.37 17.03
CA ALA A 52 19.97 -16.21 17.00
C ALA A 52 20.20 -15.37 15.75
N VAL A 53 19.13 -14.75 15.26
CA VAL A 53 19.16 -13.77 14.16
C VAL A 53 18.71 -12.43 14.70
N TYR A 54 19.54 -11.42 14.48
CA TYR A 54 19.27 -10.02 14.81
C TYR A 54 19.14 -9.22 13.55
N LEU A 55 18.04 -8.49 13.38
CA LEU A 55 17.88 -7.49 12.32
C LEU A 55 18.35 -6.13 12.79
N VAL A 56 18.99 -5.40 11.91
CA VAL A 56 19.57 -4.08 12.17
C VAL A 56 18.70 -2.98 11.59
N ASP A 57 18.39 -1.98 12.42
CA ASP A 57 17.82 -0.71 12.01
C ASP A 57 18.88 0.38 12.21
N LEU A 58 19.54 0.75 11.12
CA LEU A 58 20.61 1.76 11.15
C LEU A 58 20.08 3.19 11.39
N GLU A 59 18.83 3.47 11.04
CA GLU A 59 18.23 4.79 11.28
C GLU A 59 17.94 4.99 12.77
N LYS A 60 17.39 3.95 13.41
CA LYS A 60 17.10 3.98 14.85
C LYS A 60 18.30 3.60 15.72
N LYS A 61 19.41 3.16 15.11
CA LYS A 61 20.58 2.62 15.81
C LYS A 61 20.22 1.48 16.78
N THR A 62 19.39 0.55 16.35
CA THR A 62 18.93 -0.57 17.15
C THR A 62 19.11 -1.89 16.42
N VAL A 63 19.18 -2.97 17.20
CA VAL A 63 19.09 -4.34 16.70
C VAL A 63 17.94 -5.04 17.39
N THR A 64 17.18 -5.81 16.63
CA THR A 64 16.03 -6.56 17.15
C THR A 64 16.29 -8.05 17.01
N ALA A 65 16.13 -8.79 18.11
CA ALA A 65 16.18 -10.25 18.09
C ALA A 65 14.92 -10.79 17.40
N THR A 66 15.05 -11.22 16.16
CA THR A 66 13.90 -11.71 15.37
C THR A 66 13.73 -13.22 15.45
N TYR A 67 14.81 -13.92 15.76
CA TYR A 67 14.79 -15.36 15.97
C TYR A 67 15.80 -15.77 17.03
N VAL A 68 15.41 -16.71 17.86
CA VAL A 68 16.26 -17.32 18.90
C VAL A 68 15.86 -18.79 19.08
N ALA A 69 16.84 -19.68 19.05
CA ALA A 69 16.65 -21.10 19.37
C ALA A 69 17.77 -21.64 20.24
N GLY A 70 17.43 -22.49 21.22
CA GLY A 70 18.34 -23.07 22.20
C GLY A 70 18.26 -22.34 23.52
N MET A 71 19.41 -22.13 24.19
CA MET A 71 19.50 -21.56 25.51
C MET A 71 18.83 -20.18 25.61
N GLU A 72 17.99 -19.98 26.61
CA GLU A 72 17.42 -18.67 26.93
C GLU A 72 18.40 -17.79 27.68
N ILE A 73 18.48 -16.51 27.32
CA ILE A 73 19.26 -15.49 28.02
C ILE A 73 18.32 -14.31 28.26
N GLU A 74 18.29 -13.80 29.49
CA GLU A 74 17.49 -12.64 29.83
C GLU A 74 17.95 -11.39 29.05
N GLY A 75 17.00 -10.61 28.51
CA GLY A 75 17.28 -9.45 27.66
C GLY A 75 17.69 -9.78 26.21
N LEU A 76 17.70 -11.08 25.82
CA LEU A 76 18.02 -11.54 24.46
C LEU A 76 16.96 -12.51 23.92
N ARG A 77 15.70 -12.26 24.22
CA ARG A 77 14.55 -13.06 23.73
C ARG A 77 14.05 -12.53 22.38
N ILE A 78 13.25 -13.32 21.71
CA ILE A 78 12.57 -12.87 20.48
C ILE A 78 11.74 -11.62 20.78
N GLY A 79 11.94 -10.57 19.98
CA GLY A 79 11.28 -9.28 20.13
C GLY A 79 12.06 -8.24 20.93
N ASP A 80 13.11 -8.65 21.67
CA ASP A 80 13.95 -7.71 22.41
C ASP A 80 14.70 -6.77 21.45
N ILE A 81 14.68 -5.48 21.78
CA ILE A 81 15.36 -4.42 21.02
C ILE A 81 16.54 -3.92 21.84
N LEU A 82 17.71 -3.94 21.24
CA LEU A 82 18.96 -3.58 21.87
C LEU A 82 19.55 -2.34 21.22
N PRO A 83 20.15 -1.41 21.98
CA PRO A 83 20.95 -0.34 21.42
C PRO A 83 22.16 -0.91 20.68
N LEU A 84 22.40 -0.42 19.46
CA LEU A 84 23.51 -0.89 18.64
C LEU A 84 24.86 -0.63 19.30
N GLU A 85 25.04 0.53 19.89
CA GLU A 85 26.29 1.00 20.52
C GLU A 85 26.69 0.16 21.74
N GLN A 86 25.74 -0.54 22.37
CA GLN A 86 25.97 -1.42 23.51
C GLN A 86 26.09 -2.92 23.12
N SER A 87 26.23 -3.19 21.86
CA SER A 87 26.29 -4.53 21.31
C SER A 87 27.56 -4.72 20.51
N ILE A 88 28.24 -5.86 20.68
CA ILE A 88 29.36 -6.31 19.83
C ILE A 88 28.97 -6.33 18.35
N LEU A 89 27.67 -6.31 18.05
CA LEU A 89 27.18 -6.27 16.68
C LEU A 89 27.59 -4.97 15.97
N SER A 90 27.89 -3.87 16.70
CA SER A 90 28.42 -2.64 16.11
C SER A 90 29.73 -2.86 15.36
N GLU A 91 30.66 -3.63 15.94
CA GLU A 91 31.94 -3.96 15.32
C GLU A 91 31.75 -4.80 14.05
N ILE A 92 30.82 -5.75 14.08
CA ILE A 92 30.51 -6.61 12.94
C ILE A 92 29.86 -5.81 11.81
N ILE A 93 29.01 -4.85 12.17
CA ILE A 93 28.34 -3.97 11.22
C ILE A 93 29.34 -3.02 10.53
N GLU A 94 30.28 -2.46 11.30
CA GLU A 94 31.30 -1.57 10.79
C GLU A 94 32.35 -2.30 9.94
N SER A 95 32.86 -3.42 10.43
CA SER A 95 33.89 -4.21 9.72
C SER A 95 33.33 -5.02 8.57
N ARG A 96 32.01 -5.31 8.58
CA ARG A 96 31.33 -6.25 7.66
C ARG A 96 32.01 -7.62 7.60
N SER A 97 32.64 -8.02 8.69
CA SER A 97 33.39 -9.27 8.80
C SER A 97 32.86 -10.12 9.94
N SER A 98 33.01 -11.42 9.80
CA SER A 98 32.67 -12.37 10.85
C SER A 98 33.62 -12.21 12.03
N LEU A 99 33.07 -12.36 13.25
CA LEU A 99 33.82 -12.25 14.50
C LEU A 99 33.67 -13.55 15.29
N VAL A 100 34.80 -14.06 15.76
CA VAL A 100 34.88 -15.22 16.69
C VAL A 100 35.55 -14.79 17.96
N ILE A 101 34.91 -15.11 19.09
CA ILE A 101 35.48 -14.89 20.42
C ILE A 101 35.41 -16.21 21.22
N HIS A 102 36.53 -16.58 21.80
CA HIS A 102 36.64 -17.72 22.74
C HIS A 102 37.26 -17.20 24.01
N THR A 103 36.60 -17.39 25.14
CA THR A 103 37.14 -16.94 26.43
C THR A 103 36.65 -17.78 27.60
N GLU A 104 37.52 -18.01 28.57
CA GLU A 104 37.21 -18.52 29.90
C GLU A 104 37.20 -17.43 30.96
N ASP A 105 37.77 -16.26 30.63
CA ASP A 105 37.89 -15.14 31.57
C ASP A 105 36.94 -14.00 31.19
N VAL A 106 36.06 -13.68 32.11
CA VAL A 106 35.12 -12.56 31.93
C VAL A 106 35.82 -11.20 31.73
N THR A 107 37.04 -11.06 32.21
CA THR A 107 37.83 -9.82 32.07
C THR A 107 38.32 -9.56 30.65
N GLU A 108 38.32 -10.60 29.80
CA GLU A 108 38.61 -10.46 28.39
C GLU A 108 37.42 -9.91 27.57
N LEU A 109 36.22 -9.92 28.18
CA LEU A 109 35.03 -9.35 27.54
C LEU A 109 34.92 -7.86 27.83
N ASP A 110 34.76 -7.06 26.81
CA ASP A 110 34.61 -5.61 26.97
C ASP A 110 33.30 -5.27 27.74
N PRO A 111 33.42 -4.56 28.89
CA PRO A 111 32.27 -4.15 29.69
C PRO A 111 31.24 -3.30 28.93
N GLN A 112 31.61 -2.69 27.82
CA GLN A 112 30.68 -1.93 26.99
C GLN A 112 29.62 -2.82 26.29
N TYR A 113 29.85 -4.16 26.27
CA TYR A 113 28.94 -5.14 25.67
C TYR A 113 28.20 -5.99 26.68
N PRO A 114 27.25 -5.44 27.46
CA PRO A 114 26.61 -6.11 28.58
C PRO A 114 25.93 -7.43 28.20
N PHE A 115 25.44 -7.55 26.97
CA PHE A 115 24.76 -8.76 26.48
C PHE A 115 25.72 -9.93 26.21
N MET A 116 27.00 -9.68 26.01
CA MET A 116 28.02 -10.74 26.02
C MET A 116 28.30 -11.23 27.42
N LEU A 117 28.36 -10.32 28.38
CA LEU A 117 28.54 -10.66 29.80
C LEU A 117 27.37 -11.53 30.31
N GLU A 118 26.14 -11.23 29.95
CA GLU A 118 25.00 -12.09 30.31
C GLU A 118 25.09 -13.47 29.65
N GLY A 119 25.52 -13.57 28.41
CA GLY A 119 25.81 -14.85 27.79
C GLY A 119 26.89 -15.65 28.52
N PHE A 120 27.99 -15.00 28.94
CA PHE A 120 29.06 -15.61 29.71
C PHE A 120 28.58 -16.12 31.07
N LYS A 121 27.76 -15.33 31.82
CA LYS A 121 27.14 -15.74 33.06
C LYS A 121 26.26 -16.99 32.91
N CYS A 122 25.60 -17.16 31.76
CA CYS A 122 24.85 -18.36 31.43
C CYS A 122 25.72 -19.56 31.02
N GLY A 123 27.05 -19.41 31.04
CA GLY A 123 28.00 -20.49 30.78
C GLY A 123 28.50 -20.56 29.34
N LEU A 124 28.19 -19.60 28.50
CA LEU A 124 28.73 -19.57 27.13
C LEU A 124 30.20 -19.16 27.12
N ARG A 125 31.00 -19.80 26.26
CA ARG A 125 32.47 -19.63 26.20
C ARG A 125 32.97 -19.37 24.78
N SER A 126 32.12 -19.66 23.77
CA SER A 126 32.44 -19.40 22.37
C SER A 126 31.31 -18.67 21.68
N PHE A 127 31.66 -17.62 20.94
CA PHE A 127 30.76 -16.71 20.28
C PHE A 127 31.19 -16.56 18.81
N LEU A 128 30.35 -16.92 17.87
CA LEU A 128 30.53 -16.69 16.45
C LEU A 128 29.40 -15.79 15.96
N SER A 129 29.77 -14.66 15.39
CA SER A 129 28.82 -13.67 14.87
C SER A 129 29.16 -13.35 13.43
N ILE A 130 28.17 -13.42 12.54
CA ILE A 130 28.33 -13.36 11.08
C ILE A 130 27.37 -12.31 10.52
N PRO A 131 27.87 -11.34 9.76
CA PRO A 131 26.99 -10.33 9.15
C PRO A 131 26.10 -10.97 8.08
N LEU A 132 24.82 -10.60 8.08
CA LEU A 132 23.84 -10.93 7.05
C LEU A 132 23.86 -9.84 5.99
N ILE A 133 24.59 -10.07 4.91
CA ILE A 133 24.76 -9.11 3.83
C ILE A 133 24.10 -9.66 2.56
N PHE A 134 23.25 -8.86 1.93
CA PHE A 134 22.64 -9.17 0.65
C PHE A 134 22.67 -7.95 -0.27
N ARG A 135 23.23 -8.09 -1.48
CA ARG A 135 23.41 -7.00 -2.46
C ARG A 135 24.03 -5.75 -1.81
N ASP A 136 25.14 -5.94 -1.11
CA ASP A 136 25.88 -4.90 -0.36
C ASP A 136 25.10 -4.21 0.78
N LYS A 137 23.87 -4.61 1.01
CA LYS A 137 23.05 -4.13 2.15
C LYS A 137 23.25 -5.03 3.35
N LEU A 138 23.63 -4.46 4.49
CA LEU A 138 23.60 -5.14 5.76
C LEU A 138 22.16 -5.24 6.25
N ILE A 139 21.70 -6.46 6.50
CA ILE A 139 20.34 -6.75 6.94
C ILE A 139 20.31 -7.03 8.43
N GLY A 140 21.35 -7.73 8.93
CA GLY A 140 21.40 -8.16 10.30
C GLY A 140 22.66 -8.92 10.65
N VAL A 141 22.60 -9.70 11.72
CA VAL A 141 23.69 -10.58 12.17
C VAL A 141 23.13 -11.93 12.59
N LEU A 142 23.81 -12.99 12.18
CA LEU A 142 23.58 -14.38 12.60
C LEU A 142 24.59 -14.73 13.68
N ASN A 143 24.09 -15.19 14.84
CA ASN A 143 24.92 -15.55 15.96
C ASN A 143 24.80 -17.05 16.30
N PHE A 144 25.96 -17.71 16.47
CA PHE A 144 26.08 -19.02 17.09
C PHE A 144 26.84 -18.89 18.40
N ARG A 145 26.39 -19.56 19.44
CA ARG A 145 27.00 -19.51 20.78
C ARG A 145 27.09 -20.91 21.37
N SER A 146 28.21 -21.23 21.98
CA SER A 146 28.45 -22.54 22.63
C SER A 146 29.04 -22.42 24.03
N LYS A 147 28.70 -23.38 24.87
CA LYS A 147 29.32 -23.57 26.19
C LYS A 147 30.71 -24.15 26.11
N ALA A 148 31.00 -24.88 25.02
CA ALA A 148 32.33 -25.41 24.80
C ALA A 148 33.31 -24.28 24.46
N LEU A 149 34.48 -24.32 25.07
CA LEU A 149 35.59 -23.44 24.73
C LEU A 149 36.16 -23.83 23.37
N ASN A 150 36.59 -22.86 22.58
CA ASN A 150 37.15 -23.08 21.21
C ASN A 150 36.23 -23.90 20.31
N ALA A 151 34.89 -23.68 20.43
CA ALA A 151 33.91 -24.42 19.68
C ALA A 151 33.94 -24.12 18.17
N TYR A 152 34.44 -22.95 17.77
CA TYR A 152 34.36 -22.50 16.37
C TYR A 152 35.73 -22.40 15.73
N SER A 153 35.96 -23.17 14.68
CA SER A 153 37.14 -23.14 13.81
C SER A 153 36.89 -22.23 12.60
N GLU A 154 37.94 -21.96 11.84
CA GLU A 154 37.85 -21.24 10.54
C GLU A 154 36.86 -21.90 9.57
N ARG A 155 36.73 -23.22 9.61
CA ARG A 155 35.75 -23.97 8.83
C ARG A 155 34.31 -23.63 9.26
N ASP A 156 34.06 -23.53 10.56
CA ASP A 156 32.74 -23.17 11.10
C ASP A 156 32.37 -21.74 10.71
N VAL A 157 33.33 -20.83 10.67
CA VAL A 157 33.14 -19.46 10.14
C VAL A 157 32.72 -19.52 8.67
N GLN A 158 33.45 -20.24 7.82
CA GLN A 158 33.12 -20.36 6.40
C GLN A 158 31.76 -21.02 6.14
N LEU A 159 31.40 -22.03 6.92
CA LEU A 159 30.07 -22.64 6.88
C LEU A 159 28.99 -21.65 7.30
N GLY A 160 29.22 -20.93 8.40
CA GLY A 160 28.32 -19.91 8.90
C GLY A 160 28.11 -18.76 7.91
N GLU A 161 29.15 -18.32 7.21
CA GLU A 161 29.06 -17.30 6.15
C GLU A 161 28.22 -17.78 4.95
N ARG A 162 28.38 -19.04 4.55
CA ARG A 162 27.51 -19.62 3.50
C ARG A 162 26.03 -19.68 3.93
N ILE A 163 25.80 -20.09 5.18
CA ILE A 163 24.47 -20.11 5.78
C ILE A 163 23.90 -18.69 5.84
N ALA A 164 24.70 -17.72 6.31
CA ALA A 164 24.33 -16.32 6.40
C ALA A 164 23.94 -15.71 5.04
N ALA A 165 24.70 -16.03 4.00
CA ALA A 165 24.39 -15.60 2.64
C ALA A 165 23.05 -16.13 2.12
N GLN A 166 22.70 -17.37 2.45
CA GLN A 166 21.40 -17.97 2.08
C GLN A 166 20.24 -17.27 2.79
N ILE A 167 20.34 -17.09 4.10
CA ILE A 167 19.23 -16.51 4.88
C ILE A 167 19.08 -15.00 4.63
N ALA A 168 20.17 -14.28 4.35
CA ALA A 168 20.12 -12.85 4.11
C ALA A 168 19.21 -12.48 2.93
N GLY A 169 19.29 -13.23 1.82
CA GLY A 169 18.42 -13.03 0.68
C GLY A 169 16.94 -13.26 0.98
N ALA A 170 16.61 -14.27 1.79
CA ALA A 170 15.24 -14.54 2.19
C ALA A 170 14.67 -13.47 3.13
N LEU A 171 15.49 -12.99 4.06
CA LEU A 171 15.09 -11.93 4.97
C LEU A 171 14.80 -10.62 4.23
N ASP A 172 15.64 -10.23 3.28
CA ASP A 172 15.40 -9.04 2.46
C ASP A 172 14.11 -9.19 1.64
N ASN A 173 13.90 -10.33 0.99
CA ASN A 173 12.67 -10.60 0.24
C ASN A 173 11.41 -10.56 1.13
N SER A 174 11.47 -11.16 2.32
CA SER A 174 10.35 -11.13 3.27
C SER A 174 10.04 -9.72 3.76
N GLN A 175 11.07 -8.92 4.09
CA GLN A 175 10.90 -7.52 4.48
C GLN A 175 10.27 -6.69 3.35
N LEU A 176 10.73 -6.86 2.11
CA LEU A 176 10.17 -6.19 0.94
C LEU A 176 8.71 -6.59 0.70
N PHE A 177 8.39 -7.87 0.84
CA PHE A 177 7.02 -8.36 0.68
C PHE A 177 6.07 -7.76 1.72
N LEU A 178 6.48 -7.75 3.01
CA LEU A 178 5.68 -7.13 4.08
C LEU A 178 5.52 -5.61 3.90
N ALA A 179 6.57 -4.92 3.44
CA ALA A 179 6.50 -3.50 3.14
C ALA A 179 5.55 -3.22 1.96
N CYS A 180 5.60 -4.03 0.91
CA CYS A 180 4.71 -3.94 -0.24
C CYS A 180 3.24 -4.16 0.16
N ARG A 181 2.95 -5.20 0.94
CA ARG A 181 1.59 -5.45 1.45
C ARG A 181 1.05 -4.29 2.27
N ARG A 182 1.84 -3.74 3.19
CA ARG A 182 1.43 -2.59 4.00
C ARG A 182 1.15 -1.35 3.14
N ALA A 183 1.97 -1.11 2.13
CA ALA A 183 1.75 -0.01 1.19
C ALA A 183 0.47 -0.20 0.38
N GLU A 184 0.17 -1.42 -0.07
CA GLU A 184 -1.06 -1.76 -0.78
C GLU A 184 -2.31 -1.57 0.09
N GLU A 185 -2.27 -2.04 1.35
CA GLU A 185 -3.35 -1.85 2.32
C GLU A 185 -3.60 -0.35 2.58
N ASN A 186 -2.55 0.43 2.84
CA ASN A 186 -2.66 1.87 3.02
C ASN A 186 -3.24 2.58 1.79
N LEU A 187 -2.81 2.22 0.58
CA LEU A 187 -3.37 2.76 -0.66
C LEU A 187 -4.86 2.43 -0.81
N ARG A 188 -5.27 1.23 -0.44
CA ARG A 188 -6.68 0.81 -0.48
C ARG A 188 -7.52 1.64 0.49
N ASP A 189 -7.03 1.86 1.70
CA ASP A 189 -7.72 2.63 2.72
C ASP A 189 -7.87 4.11 2.32
N VAL A 190 -6.78 4.71 1.82
CA VAL A 190 -6.80 6.09 1.30
C VAL A 190 -7.76 6.23 0.12
N ASN A 191 -7.75 5.29 -0.83
CA ASN A 191 -8.68 5.30 -1.96
C ASN A 191 -10.14 5.17 -1.52
N THR A 192 -10.40 4.36 -0.49
CA THR A 192 -11.75 4.21 0.07
C THR A 192 -12.21 5.50 0.74
N ALA A 193 -11.37 6.10 1.57
CA ALA A 193 -11.66 7.39 2.20
C ALA A 193 -11.89 8.50 1.17
N LEU A 194 -11.05 8.57 0.13
CA LEU A 194 -11.20 9.54 -0.94
C LEU A 194 -12.53 9.40 -1.70
N LYS A 195 -12.96 8.17 -1.99
CA LYS A 195 -14.26 7.91 -2.62
C LYS A 195 -15.43 8.42 -1.78
N VAL A 196 -15.37 8.21 -0.47
CA VAL A 196 -16.41 8.71 0.47
C VAL A 196 -16.43 10.23 0.48
N LEU A 197 -15.26 10.88 0.58
CA LEU A 197 -15.17 12.34 0.59
C LEU A 197 -15.65 12.97 -0.75
N LEU A 198 -15.30 12.35 -1.88
CA LEU A 198 -15.78 12.82 -3.19
C LEU A 198 -17.29 12.71 -3.30
N LYS A 199 -17.87 11.59 -2.81
CA LYS A 199 -19.32 11.42 -2.80
C LYS A 199 -20.01 12.48 -1.91
N GLN A 200 -19.49 12.71 -0.72
CA GLN A 200 -20.02 13.72 0.19
C GLN A 200 -19.93 15.12 -0.40
N ARG A 201 -18.80 15.45 -1.02
CA ARG A 201 -18.66 16.73 -1.71
C ARG A 201 -19.66 16.92 -2.86
N GLU A 202 -19.95 15.84 -3.60
CA GLU A 202 -21.00 15.88 -4.63
C GLU A 202 -22.38 16.14 -4.01
N GLU A 203 -22.71 15.51 -2.90
CA GLU A 203 -23.96 15.70 -2.16
C GLU A 203 -24.06 17.14 -1.62
N ASP A 204 -23.00 17.68 -1.02
CA ASP A 204 -22.94 19.06 -0.49
C ASP A 204 -23.13 20.12 -1.60
N ILE A 205 -22.52 19.89 -2.77
CA ILE A 205 -22.71 20.79 -3.94
C ILE A 205 -24.17 20.79 -4.37
N ILE A 206 -24.81 19.63 -4.44
CA ILE A 206 -26.23 19.52 -4.80
C ILE A 206 -27.11 20.29 -3.85
N GLU A 207 -26.93 20.04 -2.55
CA GLU A 207 -27.72 20.72 -1.51
C GLU A 207 -27.55 22.24 -1.59
N THR A 208 -26.35 22.69 -1.88
CA THR A 208 -26.06 24.13 -2.04
C THR A 208 -26.74 24.68 -3.29
N GLU A 209 -26.67 23.97 -4.43
CA GLU A 209 -27.32 24.36 -5.68
C GLU A 209 -28.86 24.42 -5.50
N GLU A 210 -29.47 23.45 -4.84
CA GLU A 210 -30.91 23.42 -4.55
C GLU A 210 -31.35 24.58 -3.64
N LYS A 211 -30.57 24.89 -2.58
CA LYS A 211 -30.85 26.04 -1.70
C LYS A 211 -30.78 27.39 -2.43
N ILE A 212 -29.76 27.55 -3.30
CA ILE A 212 -29.65 28.78 -4.10
C ILE A 212 -30.88 28.94 -5.01
N LEU A 213 -31.30 27.88 -5.69
CA LEU A 213 -32.43 27.88 -6.58
C LEU A 213 -33.72 28.23 -5.83
N ALA A 214 -34.00 27.54 -4.70
CA ALA A 214 -35.17 27.81 -3.87
C ALA A 214 -35.19 29.26 -3.38
N ASN A 215 -34.07 29.78 -2.92
CA ASN A 215 -33.96 31.16 -2.46
C ASN A 215 -34.29 32.18 -3.58
N VAL A 216 -33.83 31.94 -4.79
CA VAL A 216 -34.13 32.86 -5.91
C VAL A 216 -35.59 32.73 -6.34
N GLU A 217 -36.14 31.52 -6.43
CA GLU A 217 -37.53 31.28 -6.78
C GLU A 217 -38.51 31.87 -5.75
N GLU A 218 -38.20 31.73 -4.45
CA GLU A 218 -39.11 32.18 -3.37
C GLU A 218 -38.91 33.65 -2.98
N LEU A 219 -37.67 34.14 -3.02
CA LEU A 219 -37.36 35.46 -2.48
C LEU A 219 -37.13 36.55 -3.55
N VAL A 220 -36.83 36.21 -4.79
CA VAL A 220 -36.47 37.20 -5.83
C VAL A 220 -37.58 37.30 -6.91
N PHE A 221 -37.95 36.20 -7.54
CA PHE A 221 -38.93 36.21 -8.63
C PHE A 221 -40.26 36.82 -8.26
N PRO A 222 -40.87 36.61 -7.08
CA PRO A 222 -42.15 37.27 -6.73
C PRO A 222 -42.08 38.78 -6.75
N TYR A 223 -40.94 39.36 -6.41
CA TYR A 223 -40.76 40.82 -6.46
C TYR A 223 -40.52 41.32 -7.87
N ILE A 224 -39.82 40.59 -8.69
CA ILE A 224 -39.66 40.89 -10.11
C ILE A 224 -41.05 40.91 -10.80
N GLU A 225 -41.87 39.91 -10.52
CA GLU A 225 -43.24 39.85 -11.10
C GLU A 225 -44.15 41.00 -10.58
N LYS A 226 -44.03 41.36 -9.28
CA LYS A 226 -44.74 42.52 -8.75
C LYS A 226 -44.31 43.83 -9.39
N LEU A 227 -43.01 44.01 -9.63
CA LEU A 227 -42.48 45.20 -10.32
C LEU A 227 -42.92 45.28 -11.78
N LYS A 228 -43.02 44.15 -12.48
CA LYS A 228 -43.54 44.12 -13.88
C LYS A 228 -44.97 44.65 -14.02
N ILE A 229 -45.77 44.53 -12.99
CA ILE A 229 -47.16 44.98 -12.96
C ILE A 229 -47.28 46.43 -12.49
N SER A 230 -46.23 47.03 -11.93
CA SER A 230 -46.21 48.39 -11.43
C SER A 230 -46.06 49.41 -12.56
N PRO A 231 -46.52 50.67 -12.41
CA PRO A 231 -46.28 51.72 -13.36
C PRO A 231 -44.79 52.10 -13.35
N LEU A 232 -44.03 51.60 -14.36
CA LEU A 232 -42.62 51.85 -14.54
C LEU A 232 -42.39 52.77 -15.74
N ASP A 233 -41.32 53.57 -15.66
CA ASP A 233 -40.86 54.30 -16.88
C ASP A 233 -40.15 53.33 -17.85
N PRO A 234 -39.95 53.77 -19.14
CA PRO A 234 -39.34 52.90 -20.15
C PRO A 234 -37.93 52.39 -19.82
N ASN A 235 -37.13 53.20 -19.06
CA ASN A 235 -35.78 52.82 -18.67
C ASN A 235 -35.83 51.76 -17.52
N GLN A 236 -36.71 51.97 -16.56
CA GLN A 236 -36.93 51.01 -15.46
C GLN A 236 -37.45 49.66 -16.01
N THR A 237 -38.36 49.66 -16.98
CA THR A 237 -38.84 48.44 -17.65
C THR A 237 -37.71 47.69 -18.36
N ASN A 238 -36.81 48.43 -18.99
CA ASN A 238 -35.67 47.86 -19.67
C ASN A 238 -34.66 47.20 -18.65
N TYR A 239 -34.36 47.92 -17.57
CA TYR A 239 -33.50 47.37 -16.49
C TYR A 239 -34.10 46.13 -15.87
N LEU A 240 -35.40 46.11 -15.58
CA LEU A 240 -36.09 44.96 -14.99
C LEU A 240 -36.02 43.73 -15.94
N THR A 241 -36.18 43.97 -17.26
CA THR A 241 -36.06 42.91 -18.27
C THR A 241 -34.64 42.32 -18.33
N ILE A 242 -33.62 43.17 -18.22
CA ILE A 242 -32.21 42.72 -18.16
C ILE A 242 -31.97 41.88 -16.90
N ILE A 243 -32.44 42.33 -15.73
CA ILE A 243 -32.30 41.60 -14.46
C ILE A 243 -32.98 40.24 -14.55
N ASP A 244 -34.22 40.18 -15.03
CA ASP A 244 -34.98 38.93 -15.18
C ASP A 244 -34.27 37.94 -16.10
N ASN A 245 -33.79 38.42 -17.23
CA ASN A 245 -33.03 37.58 -18.19
C ASN A 245 -31.71 37.08 -17.58
N ASN A 246 -30.95 37.94 -16.96
CA ASN A 246 -29.69 37.58 -16.31
C ASN A 246 -29.90 36.55 -15.20
N LEU A 247 -30.90 36.74 -14.35
CA LEU A 247 -31.25 35.76 -13.31
C LEU A 247 -31.66 34.43 -13.88
N LYS A 248 -32.47 34.39 -14.94
CA LYS A 248 -32.85 33.17 -15.65
C LYS A 248 -31.64 32.47 -16.26
N GLU A 249 -30.71 33.23 -16.82
CA GLU A 249 -29.47 32.70 -17.39
C GLU A 249 -28.56 32.10 -16.32
N ILE A 250 -28.42 32.76 -15.17
CA ILE A 250 -27.64 32.24 -14.04
C ILE A 250 -28.25 30.95 -13.47
N ILE A 251 -29.57 30.85 -13.39
CA ILE A 251 -30.28 29.71 -12.80
C ILE A 251 -30.43 28.55 -13.78
N SER A 252 -30.47 28.81 -15.09
CA SER A 252 -30.67 27.79 -16.12
C SER A 252 -29.74 26.56 -16.01
N PRO A 253 -28.43 26.69 -15.75
CA PRO A 253 -27.55 25.55 -15.57
C PRO A 253 -27.91 24.66 -14.37
N PHE A 254 -28.37 25.28 -13.25
CA PHE A 254 -28.77 24.57 -12.04
C PHE A 254 -30.07 23.79 -12.28
N LEU A 255 -31.06 24.39 -12.92
CA LEU A 255 -32.30 23.72 -13.31
C LEU A 255 -32.03 22.53 -14.22
N HIS A 256 -31.13 22.65 -15.19
CA HIS A 256 -30.73 21.54 -16.05
C HIS A 256 -30.08 20.41 -15.28
N LYS A 257 -29.20 20.70 -14.33
CA LYS A 257 -28.53 19.73 -13.47
C LYS A 257 -29.52 18.96 -12.60
N ILE A 258 -30.42 19.65 -11.93
CA ILE A 258 -31.43 19.05 -11.04
C ILE A 258 -32.41 18.18 -11.83
N ARG A 259 -32.91 18.66 -12.97
CA ARG A 259 -33.80 17.88 -13.85
C ARG A 259 -33.12 16.63 -14.43
N SER A 260 -31.85 16.71 -14.84
CA SER A 260 -31.12 15.56 -15.34
C SER A 260 -30.84 14.50 -14.26
N ARG A 261 -30.67 14.92 -12.99
CA ARG A 261 -30.49 14.02 -11.83
C ARG A 261 -31.79 13.31 -11.43
N ASN A 262 -32.89 14.02 -11.38
CA ASN A 262 -34.19 13.41 -11.10
C ASN A 262 -34.56 12.33 -12.12
N LEU A 263 -34.03 12.42 -13.34
CA LEU A 263 -34.17 11.41 -14.38
C LEU A 263 -33.09 10.29 -14.33
N HIS A 264 -32.19 10.34 -13.36
CA HIS A 264 -31.06 9.40 -13.23
C HIS A 264 -30.27 9.20 -14.54
N LEU A 265 -30.01 10.30 -15.27
CA LEU A 265 -29.26 10.27 -16.52
C LEU A 265 -27.75 10.18 -16.24
N THR A 266 -27.07 9.32 -16.97
CA THR A 266 -25.61 9.27 -16.95
C THR A 266 -25.01 10.47 -17.69
N PRO A 267 -23.73 10.88 -17.44
CA PRO A 267 -23.07 11.96 -18.17
C PRO A 267 -23.14 11.78 -19.68
N GLN A 268 -22.99 10.56 -20.16
CA GLN A 268 -23.07 10.22 -21.59
C GLN A 268 -24.50 10.37 -22.14
N GLU A 269 -25.52 9.99 -21.36
CA GLU A 269 -26.92 10.20 -21.71
C GLU A 269 -27.28 11.69 -21.76
N ILE A 270 -26.69 12.50 -20.88
CA ILE A 270 -26.86 13.97 -20.90
C ILE A 270 -26.26 14.57 -22.16
N GLN A 271 -25.03 14.21 -22.54
CA GLN A 271 -24.40 14.68 -23.76
C GLN A 271 -25.21 14.32 -25.01
N ILE A 272 -25.65 13.05 -25.07
CA ILE A 272 -26.49 12.58 -26.20
C ILE A 272 -27.82 13.32 -26.22
N ALA A 273 -28.47 13.55 -25.07
CA ALA A 273 -29.71 14.30 -24.99
C ALA A 273 -29.55 15.75 -25.45
N GLN A 274 -28.44 16.43 -25.13
CA GLN A 274 -28.14 17.79 -25.61
C GLN A 274 -27.93 17.83 -27.10
N LEU A 275 -27.22 16.86 -27.70
CA LEU A 275 -27.01 16.77 -29.13
C LEU A 275 -28.31 16.44 -29.89
N ILE A 276 -29.18 15.61 -29.34
CA ILE A 276 -30.52 15.35 -29.89
C ILE A 276 -31.36 16.62 -29.85
N LYS A 277 -31.30 17.38 -28.76
CA LYS A 277 -32.00 18.65 -28.59
C LYS A 277 -31.56 19.69 -29.61
N SER A 278 -30.25 19.77 -29.92
CA SER A 278 -29.71 20.64 -30.97
C SER A 278 -30.00 20.14 -32.41
N GLY A 279 -30.86 19.13 -32.54
CA GLY A 279 -31.33 18.63 -33.85
C GLY A 279 -30.37 17.68 -34.56
N LYS A 280 -29.31 17.23 -33.88
CA LYS A 280 -28.33 16.32 -34.47
C LYS A 280 -28.91 14.93 -34.71
N THR A 281 -28.59 14.37 -35.86
CA THR A 281 -28.98 13.01 -36.26
C THR A 281 -28.16 11.95 -35.53
N THR A 282 -28.62 10.69 -35.52
CA THR A 282 -27.88 9.57 -34.95
C THR A 282 -26.47 9.44 -35.55
N LYS A 283 -26.33 9.67 -36.85
CA LYS A 283 -25.06 9.61 -37.57
C LYS A 283 -24.09 10.72 -37.12
N GLU A 284 -24.55 11.96 -37.08
CA GLU A 284 -23.75 13.11 -36.62
C GLU A 284 -23.31 12.95 -35.16
N ILE A 285 -24.18 12.43 -34.29
CA ILE A 285 -23.86 12.16 -32.90
C ILE A 285 -22.81 11.03 -32.79
N SER A 286 -22.94 10.01 -33.62
CA SER A 286 -21.98 8.89 -33.73
C SER A 286 -20.58 9.41 -34.09
N GLU A 287 -20.47 10.28 -35.06
CA GLU A 287 -19.21 10.91 -35.49
C GLU A 287 -18.63 11.84 -34.41
N LEU A 288 -19.46 12.68 -33.79
CA LEU A 288 -19.02 13.63 -32.74
C LEU A 288 -18.52 12.97 -31.47
N LEU A 289 -19.16 11.89 -31.06
CA LEU A 289 -18.84 11.20 -29.80
C LEU A 289 -17.94 9.97 -30.00
N ASN A 290 -17.60 9.61 -31.22
CA ASN A 290 -16.83 8.43 -31.59
C ASN A 290 -17.46 7.13 -31.06
N ILE A 291 -18.78 7.01 -31.13
CA ILE A 291 -19.59 5.86 -30.68
C ILE A 291 -20.36 5.33 -31.88
N SER A 292 -20.48 4.00 -31.99
CA SER A 292 -21.23 3.42 -33.10
C SER A 292 -22.69 3.90 -33.14
N GLU A 293 -23.30 4.00 -34.36
CA GLU A 293 -24.71 4.39 -34.52
C GLU A 293 -25.65 3.49 -33.68
N LYS A 294 -25.37 2.18 -33.61
CA LYS A 294 -26.10 1.23 -32.72
C LYS A 294 -25.98 1.61 -31.24
N GLY A 295 -24.80 2.06 -30.82
CA GLY A 295 -24.56 2.55 -29.47
C GLY A 295 -25.40 3.81 -29.18
N ILE A 296 -25.44 4.76 -30.10
CA ILE A 296 -26.29 5.96 -29.97
C ILE A 296 -27.78 5.58 -29.94
N GLU A 297 -28.24 4.64 -30.76
CA GLU A 297 -29.63 4.17 -30.74
C GLU A 297 -29.99 3.50 -29.41
N PHE A 298 -29.06 2.71 -28.83
CA PHE A 298 -29.23 2.14 -27.50
C PHE A 298 -29.40 3.21 -26.41
N HIS A 299 -28.57 4.25 -26.41
CA HIS A 299 -28.71 5.39 -25.51
C HIS A 299 -30.01 6.16 -25.72
N ARG A 300 -30.42 6.38 -26.96
CA ARG A 300 -31.74 6.98 -27.28
C ARG A 300 -32.91 6.16 -26.73
N GLY A 301 -32.79 4.82 -26.78
CA GLY A 301 -33.77 3.90 -26.18
C GLY A 301 -33.81 4.00 -24.67
N LYS A 302 -32.67 4.11 -24.02
CA LYS A 302 -32.56 4.34 -22.57
C LYS A 302 -33.15 5.67 -22.15
N LEU A 303 -32.81 6.75 -22.87
CA LEU A 303 -33.37 8.09 -22.63
C LEU A 303 -34.91 8.09 -22.75
N ARG A 304 -35.47 7.44 -23.78
CA ARG A 304 -36.94 7.30 -23.89
C ARG A 304 -37.57 6.64 -22.70
N ARG A 305 -36.95 5.54 -22.21
CA ARG A 305 -37.45 4.81 -21.04
C ARG A 305 -37.40 5.67 -19.78
N LYS A 306 -36.29 6.37 -19.53
CA LYS A 306 -36.11 7.25 -18.36
C LYS A 306 -37.02 8.47 -18.40
N LEU A 307 -37.33 8.96 -19.58
CA LEU A 307 -38.29 10.07 -19.81
C LEU A 307 -39.75 9.62 -19.90
N GLY A 308 -40.05 8.34 -19.71
CA GLY A 308 -41.41 7.82 -19.74
C GLY A 308 -42.09 7.86 -21.13
N LEU A 309 -41.31 8.02 -22.23
CA LEU A 309 -41.84 8.19 -23.59
C LEU A 309 -42.18 6.86 -24.24
N LYS A 310 -43.44 6.64 -24.52
CA LYS A 310 -43.96 5.48 -25.29
C LYS A 310 -44.16 5.92 -26.75
N GLY A 311 -43.29 5.50 -27.70
CA GLY A 311 -43.48 5.60 -29.17
C GLY A 311 -42.55 6.55 -29.94
N GLY A 312 -42.42 6.31 -31.24
CA GLY A 312 -41.89 7.05 -32.39
C GLY A 312 -40.62 7.93 -32.34
N LYS A 313 -39.85 7.97 -33.44
CA LYS A 313 -38.55 8.68 -33.56
C LYS A 313 -38.62 10.22 -33.28
N ASN A 314 -39.71 10.88 -33.60
CA ASN A 314 -39.85 12.34 -33.50
C ASN A 314 -40.21 12.86 -32.11
N THR A 315 -40.64 11.98 -31.20
CA THR A 315 -41.11 12.36 -29.85
C THR A 315 -39.98 12.74 -28.90
N LEU A 316 -38.77 12.18 -29.05
CA LEU A 316 -37.67 12.43 -28.14
C LEU A 316 -37.08 13.85 -28.27
N SER A 317 -36.86 14.30 -29.53
CA SER A 317 -36.36 15.67 -29.79
C SER A 317 -37.37 16.72 -29.34
N ASN A 318 -38.65 16.53 -29.72
CA ASN A 318 -39.72 17.43 -29.33
C ASN A 318 -39.92 17.50 -27.80
N HIS A 319 -39.82 16.35 -27.12
CA HIS A 319 -39.97 16.32 -25.67
C HIS A 319 -38.80 16.98 -24.96
N LEU A 320 -37.57 16.78 -25.45
CA LEU A 320 -36.37 17.45 -24.91
C LEU A 320 -36.40 18.96 -25.18
N SER A 321 -37.00 19.40 -26.24
CA SER A 321 -37.21 20.83 -26.54
C SER A 321 -38.34 21.42 -25.68
N PHE A 322 -39.40 20.63 -25.39
CA PHE A 322 -40.55 21.06 -24.59
C PHE A 322 -40.21 21.21 -23.08
N LEU A 323 -39.27 20.41 -22.58
CA LEU A 323 -38.76 20.52 -21.18
C LEU A 323 -38.10 21.89 -20.88
N GLN A 324 -37.89 22.73 -21.90
CA GLN A 324 -37.34 24.08 -21.76
C GLN A 324 -38.43 25.16 -21.79
N GLN A 325 -39.66 24.81 -22.16
CA GLN A 325 -40.77 25.76 -22.32
C GLN A 325 -41.81 25.75 -21.17
N LEU A 326 -41.55 24.91 -20.16
CA LEU A 326 -42.36 24.99 -18.93
C LEU A 326 -41.73 26.01 -18.00
N PRO A 327 -42.55 26.94 -17.44
CA PRO A 327 -42.10 28.08 -16.68
C PRO A 327 -41.33 27.70 -15.45
#